data_6a0716fe4dd936c60106509a31f71080
#
_entry.id   6a0716fe4dd936c60106509a31f71080
#
_cell.length_a   1.000
_cell.length_b   1.000
_cell.length_c   1.000
_cell.angle_alpha   90.00
_cell.angle_beta   90.00
_cell.angle_gamma   90.00
#
_symmetry.space_group_name_H-M   'P 1'
#
loop_
_entity.id
_entity.type
_entity.pdbx_description
1 polymer ?
#
loop_
_entity_poly.entity_id
_entity_poly.type
_entity_poly.pdbx_seq_one_letter_code
_entity_poly.pdbx_strand_id
1 'polypeptide(L)'
;MKIRAAVLVAPGRYEVQTFDRPKLEDGALLMRVELSGICGTDKHTYQGETKQYAGTESETDTPFPIIQGHENVGIIEELSPALEESGDFYQAPVKVGDRIVMCPDMICGKCFYCTHIQGYSWCSKSQCYGNSFTSAQWPHLLGGWAEYMYFKPGTFFYKVPENIPPKVAVLAELMACAASLDKLKDFSSYSIEGFTTGDTVVVFGVGPLGLLHLAKLGIMGAGKIICFDKSDYRLELAKKFGADLTINVDKT
;
A
#
# COMPACT_ATOMS: atom_id res chain seq x y z
N MET A 1 24.48 -1.80 -14.91
CA MET A 1 23.16 -1.54 -15.55
C MET A 1 22.64 -0.23 -15.00
N LYS A 2 22.12 0.64 -15.84
CA LYS A 2 21.46 1.89 -15.42
C LYS A 2 19.96 1.66 -15.33
N ILE A 3 19.32 2.20 -14.29
CA ILE A 3 17.91 2.02 -13.93
C ILE A 3 17.25 3.38 -13.98
N ARG A 4 16.15 3.52 -14.72
CA ARG A 4 15.39 4.77 -14.79
C ARG A 4 14.33 4.80 -13.71
N ALA A 5 14.07 6.01 -13.19
CA ALA A 5 13.00 6.27 -12.25
C ALA A 5 12.37 7.66 -12.51
N ALA A 6 11.09 7.78 -12.21
CA ALA A 6 10.41 9.06 -12.13
C ALA A 6 10.63 9.66 -10.73
N VAL A 7 11.42 10.72 -10.66
CA VAL A 7 11.81 11.37 -9.41
C VAL A 7 11.03 12.66 -9.24
N LEU A 8 10.27 12.76 -8.17
CA LEU A 8 9.66 14.02 -7.74
C LEU A 8 10.75 14.86 -7.05
N VAL A 9 11.28 15.83 -7.79
CA VAL A 9 12.41 16.66 -7.30
C VAL A 9 11.96 17.82 -6.42
N ALA A 10 10.72 18.25 -6.61
CA ALA A 10 10.03 19.27 -5.81
C ALA A 10 8.51 19.14 -6.10
N PRO A 11 7.63 19.71 -5.28
CA PRO A 11 6.21 19.77 -5.58
C PRO A 11 5.95 20.27 -7.01
N GLY A 12 5.08 19.56 -7.73
CA GLY A 12 4.72 19.86 -9.11
C GLY A 12 5.76 19.49 -10.17
N ARG A 13 6.94 18.93 -9.81
CA ARG A 13 8.03 18.71 -10.77
C ARG A 13 8.62 17.31 -10.69
N TYR A 14 8.32 16.47 -11.69
CA TYR A 14 8.99 15.20 -11.95
C TYR A 14 10.12 15.34 -12.95
N GLU A 15 11.16 14.54 -12.75
CA GLU A 15 12.25 14.32 -13.70
C GLU A 15 12.51 12.81 -13.84
N VAL A 16 12.80 12.37 -15.05
CA VAL A 16 13.30 11.01 -15.27
C VAL A 16 14.80 11.01 -14.98
N GLN A 17 15.20 10.33 -13.92
CA GLN A 17 16.60 10.21 -13.53
C GLN A 17 17.07 8.77 -13.70
N THR A 18 18.39 8.59 -13.73
CA THR A 18 19.04 7.29 -13.94
C THR A 18 19.96 6.98 -12.77
N PHE A 19 19.80 5.81 -12.19
CA PHE A 19 20.58 5.32 -11.06
C PHE A 19 21.40 4.09 -11.44
N ASP A 20 22.50 3.87 -10.73
CA ASP A 20 23.24 2.62 -10.84
C ASP A 20 22.49 1.51 -10.09
N ARG A 21 22.56 0.28 -10.62
CA ARG A 21 22.05 -0.89 -9.91
C ARG A 21 22.74 -1.00 -8.56
N PRO A 22 22.01 -0.97 -7.43
CA PRO A 22 22.60 -1.10 -6.11
C PRO A 22 23.12 -2.53 -5.90
N LYS A 23 24.17 -2.67 -5.07
CA LYS A 23 24.55 -3.97 -4.54
C LYS A 23 23.60 -4.35 -3.42
N LEU A 24 23.21 -5.62 -3.34
CA LEU A 24 22.37 -6.09 -2.25
C LEU A 24 23.17 -6.19 -0.96
N GLU A 25 22.56 -5.70 0.12
CA GLU A 25 22.94 -6.04 1.50
C GLU A 25 22.36 -7.42 1.86
N ASP A 26 22.91 -8.03 2.91
CA ASP A 26 22.32 -9.26 3.44
C ASP A 26 20.90 -8.99 3.97
N GLY A 27 19.93 -9.85 3.63
CA GLY A 27 18.51 -9.63 3.93
C GLY A 27 17.78 -8.67 2.97
N ALA A 28 18.44 -8.18 1.91
CA ALA A 28 17.84 -7.32 0.89
C ALA A 28 17.46 -8.10 -0.36
N LEU A 29 16.57 -7.51 -1.18
CA LEU A 29 16.28 -7.98 -2.54
C LEU A 29 16.08 -6.81 -3.52
N LEU A 30 16.23 -7.10 -4.80
CA LEU A 30 15.89 -6.20 -5.89
C LEU A 30 14.69 -6.76 -6.66
N MET A 31 13.62 -5.99 -6.73
CA MET A 31 12.42 -6.33 -7.48
C MET A 31 12.40 -5.56 -8.80
N ARG A 32 12.18 -6.24 -9.90
CA ARG A 32 11.82 -5.59 -11.17
C ARG A 32 10.33 -5.28 -11.13
N VAL A 33 9.98 -3.99 -11.17
CA VAL A 33 8.60 -3.55 -11.05
C VAL A 33 7.81 -3.92 -12.31
N GLU A 34 6.67 -4.59 -12.14
CA GLU A 34 5.71 -4.85 -13.22
C GLU A 34 4.63 -3.77 -13.29
N LEU A 35 4.06 -3.43 -12.12
CA LEU A 35 3.05 -2.37 -11.98
C LEU A 35 3.23 -1.66 -10.65
N SER A 36 2.92 -0.37 -10.65
CA SER A 36 2.83 0.46 -9.45
C SER A 36 1.56 1.29 -9.52
N GLY A 37 0.78 1.30 -8.44
CA GLY A 37 -0.41 2.12 -8.30
C GLY A 37 -0.08 3.60 -8.10
N ILE A 38 -1.12 4.42 -8.14
CA ILE A 38 -1.07 5.86 -7.82
C ILE A 38 -2.07 6.11 -6.70
N CYS A 39 -1.57 6.36 -5.51
CA CYS A 39 -2.37 6.67 -4.34
C CYS A 39 -2.76 8.16 -4.27
N GLY A 40 -3.78 8.46 -3.46
CA GLY A 40 -4.09 9.84 -3.08
C GLY A 40 -2.91 10.56 -2.43
N THR A 41 -2.13 9.86 -1.62
CA THR A 41 -0.91 10.38 -0.97
C THR A 41 0.12 10.89 -1.99
N ASP A 42 0.34 10.16 -3.08
CA ASP A 42 1.27 10.58 -4.14
C ASP A 42 0.81 11.90 -4.78
N LYS A 43 -0.49 12.03 -5.01
CA LYS A 43 -1.10 13.25 -5.56
C LYS A 43 -0.97 14.43 -4.59
N HIS A 44 -1.25 14.21 -3.30
CA HIS A 44 -1.13 15.25 -2.28
C HIS A 44 0.31 15.76 -2.16
N THR A 45 1.28 14.85 -2.12
CA THR A 45 2.71 15.20 -2.11
C THR A 45 3.12 15.98 -3.37
N TYR A 46 2.63 15.56 -4.55
CA TYR A 46 2.85 16.30 -5.79
C TYR A 46 2.29 17.73 -5.74
N GLN A 47 1.14 17.94 -5.10
CA GLN A 47 0.49 19.23 -4.94
C GLN A 47 1.13 20.14 -3.87
N GLY A 48 2.12 19.64 -3.12
CA GLY A 48 2.83 20.40 -2.10
C GLY A 48 2.37 20.14 -0.66
N GLU A 49 1.46 19.19 -0.45
CA GLU A 49 1.11 18.71 0.88
C GLU A 49 2.18 17.71 1.33
N THR A 50 3.29 18.22 1.87
CA THR A 50 4.51 17.45 2.11
C THR A 50 4.60 16.82 3.50
N LYS A 51 3.73 17.22 4.43
CA LYS A 51 3.71 16.67 5.78
C LYS A 51 2.99 15.33 5.84
N GLN A 52 3.74 14.33 6.26
CA GLN A 52 3.21 13.00 6.51
C GLN A 52 2.92 12.83 7.99
N TYR A 53 1.86 12.09 8.33
CA TYR A 53 1.41 11.84 9.71
C TYR A 53 1.22 13.13 10.53
N ALA A 54 0.75 14.20 9.87
CA ALA A 54 0.61 15.53 10.46
C ALA A 54 -0.18 15.49 11.79
N GLY A 55 0.33 16.20 12.81
CA GLY A 55 -0.25 16.26 14.14
C GLY A 55 0.02 15.04 15.03
N THR A 56 0.88 14.10 14.61
CA THR A 56 1.31 12.95 15.41
C THR A 56 2.79 13.04 15.80
N GLU A 57 3.24 12.20 16.73
CA GLU A 57 4.68 12.07 17.08
C GLU A 57 5.54 11.57 15.91
N SER A 58 4.91 11.03 14.87
CA SER A 58 5.57 10.53 13.66
C SER A 58 5.54 11.54 12.52
N GLU A 59 5.11 12.79 12.78
CA GLU A 59 5.10 13.84 11.75
C GLU A 59 6.48 14.03 11.14
N THR A 60 6.54 13.98 9.82
CA THR A 60 7.77 14.17 9.06
C THR A 60 7.48 14.84 7.72
N ASP A 61 8.42 15.59 7.21
CA ASP A 61 8.34 16.17 5.87
C ASP A 61 8.80 15.16 4.81
N THR A 62 8.19 15.21 3.63
CA THR A 62 8.64 14.41 2.49
C THR A 62 10.08 14.78 2.12
N PRO A 63 11.01 13.82 2.08
CA PRO A 63 12.43 14.08 1.85
C PRO A 63 12.74 14.18 0.34
N PHE A 64 12.48 15.32 -0.30
CA PHE A 64 12.85 15.52 -1.71
C PHE A 64 14.36 15.47 -1.95
N PRO A 65 14.81 14.97 -3.12
CA PRO A 65 14.05 14.31 -4.18
C PRO A 65 13.58 12.91 -3.76
N ILE A 66 12.43 12.46 -4.28
CA ILE A 66 11.86 11.17 -3.92
C ILE A 66 11.35 10.39 -5.15
N ILE A 67 11.49 9.07 -5.13
CA ILE A 67 10.77 8.18 -6.04
C ILE A 67 9.50 7.74 -5.32
N GLN A 68 8.34 8.11 -5.84
CA GLN A 68 7.04 7.74 -5.26
C GLN A 68 6.59 6.33 -5.68
N GLY A 69 5.41 5.94 -5.24
CA GLY A 69 4.79 4.64 -5.52
C GLY A 69 5.02 3.63 -4.40
N HIS A 70 3.96 3.30 -3.70
CA HIS A 70 3.97 2.35 -2.58
C HIS A 70 2.97 1.18 -2.76
N GLU A 71 2.23 1.16 -3.84
CA GLU A 71 1.31 0.08 -4.25
C GLU A 71 1.98 -0.73 -5.37
N ASN A 72 2.80 -1.74 -5.02
CA ASN A 72 3.73 -2.33 -5.97
C ASN A 72 3.58 -3.84 -6.12
N VAL A 73 3.74 -4.31 -7.36
CA VAL A 73 3.92 -5.72 -7.71
C VAL A 73 5.07 -5.85 -8.69
N GLY A 74 5.86 -6.89 -8.56
CA GLY A 74 6.97 -7.14 -9.46
C GLY A 74 7.57 -8.54 -9.30
N ILE A 75 8.65 -8.76 -9.99
CA ILE A 75 9.38 -10.02 -10.06
C ILE A 75 10.68 -9.88 -9.28
N ILE A 76 11.01 -10.85 -8.44
CA ILE A 76 12.33 -10.93 -7.80
C ILE A 76 13.39 -11.05 -8.89
N GLU A 77 14.23 -10.03 -9.01
CA GLU A 77 15.36 -9.99 -9.95
C GLU A 77 16.66 -10.51 -9.30
N GLU A 78 16.82 -10.23 -8.02
CA GLU A 78 17.95 -10.65 -7.21
C GLU A 78 17.53 -10.68 -5.74
N LEU A 79 17.96 -11.68 -4.98
CA LEU A 79 17.75 -11.74 -3.54
C LEU A 79 19.00 -12.24 -2.83
N SER A 80 19.17 -11.82 -1.57
CA SER A 80 20.30 -12.27 -0.75
C SER A 80 20.09 -13.72 -0.28
N PRO A 81 21.18 -14.46 0.01
CA PRO A 81 21.09 -15.82 0.53
C PRO A 81 20.23 -15.96 1.79
N ALA A 82 20.27 -14.97 2.69
CA ALA A 82 19.45 -14.97 3.90
C ALA A 82 17.95 -14.99 3.61
N LEU A 83 17.49 -14.35 2.52
CA LEU A 83 16.08 -14.39 2.11
C LEU A 83 15.71 -15.68 1.39
N GLU A 84 16.64 -16.31 0.67
CA GLU A 84 16.43 -17.66 0.11
C GLU A 84 16.15 -18.69 1.22
N GLU A 85 16.84 -18.57 2.35
CA GLU A 85 16.67 -19.45 3.51
C GLU A 85 15.39 -19.13 4.31
N SER A 86 15.10 -17.86 4.54
CA SER A 86 13.97 -17.43 5.40
C SER A 86 12.62 -17.42 4.68
N GLY A 87 12.61 -17.22 3.36
CA GLY A 87 11.38 -17.08 2.59
C GLY A 87 10.73 -15.69 2.72
N ASP A 88 9.44 -15.62 2.35
CA ASP A 88 8.62 -14.41 2.50
C ASP A 88 8.12 -14.25 3.97
N PHE A 89 7.23 -13.27 4.20
CA PHE A 89 6.66 -13.01 5.54
C PHE A 89 6.01 -14.27 6.18
N TYR A 90 5.44 -15.15 5.39
CA TYR A 90 4.86 -16.42 5.85
C TYR A 90 5.85 -17.59 5.81
N GLN A 91 7.14 -17.33 5.60
CA GLN A 91 8.18 -18.35 5.44
C GLN A 91 7.95 -19.25 4.21
N ALA A 92 7.16 -18.78 3.24
CA ALA A 92 7.02 -19.49 1.98
C ALA A 92 8.31 -19.36 1.16
N PRO A 93 8.84 -20.45 0.60
CA PRO A 93 10.07 -20.42 -0.20
C PRO A 93 9.95 -19.46 -1.38
N VAL A 94 10.97 -18.63 -1.58
CA VAL A 94 11.06 -17.67 -2.68
C VAL A 94 12.36 -17.84 -3.45
N LYS A 95 12.32 -17.46 -4.73
CA LYS A 95 13.47 -17.51 -5.63
C LYS A 95 13.40 -16.39 -6.67
N VAL A 96 14.49 -16.14 -7.32
CA VAL A 96 14.54 -15.28 -8.52
C VAL A 96 13.50 -15.75 -9.53
N GLY A 97 12.72 -14.81 -10.08
CA GLY A 97 11.60 -15.05 -10.98
C GLY A 97 10.23 -15.16 -10.31
N ASP A 98 10.14 -15.28 -8.99
CA ASP A 98 8.85 -15.27 -8.28
C ASP A 98 8.24 -13.86 -8.30
N ARG A 99 6.90 -13.81 -8.47
CA ARG A 99 6.14 -12.55 -8.33
C ARG A 99 5.86 -12.28 -6.88
N ILE A 100 6.08 -11.04 -6.46
CA ILE A 100 5.85 -10.58 -5.09
C ILE A 100 5.10 -9.26 -5.03
N VAL A 101 4.43 -9.04 -3.91
CA VAL A 101 3.94 -7.75 -3.44
C VAL A 101 4.58 -7.44 -2.09
N MET A 102 4.51 -6.20 -1.63
CA MET A 102 5.16 -5.79 -0.40
C MET A 102 4.22 -5.02 0.52
N CYS A 103 4.54 -5.03 1.81
CA CYS A 103 4.08 -4.02 2.75
C CYS A 103 4.98 -2.79 2.59
N PRO A 104 4.43 -1.60 2.26
CA PRO A 104 5.25 -0.42 2.06
C PRO A 104 5.83 0.12 3.37
N ASP A 105 5.25 -0.23 4.51
CA ASP A 105 5.69 0.25 5.81
C ASP A 105 6.79 -0.61 6.40
N MET A 106 7.90 0.03 6.75
CA MET A 106 8.99 -0.55 7.52
C MET A 106 8.87 -0.14 8.98
N ILE A 107 8.71 -1.10 9.87
CA ILE A 107 8.63 -0.87 11.31
C ILE A 107 9.99 -1.07 11.99
N CYS A 108 10.19 -0.44 13.14
CA CYS A 108 11.46 -0.59 13.87
C CYS A 108 11.60 -1.93 14.62
N GLY A 109 10.52 -2.68 14.80
CA GLY A 109 10.48 -3.99 15.46
C GLY A 109 10.74 -3.99 16.98
N LYS A 110 11.10 -2.86 17.58
CA LYS A 110 11.59 -2.78 18.98
C LYS A 110 10.94 -1.71 19.87
N CYS A 111 10.08 -0.84 19.34
CA CYS A 111 9.33 0.11 20.16
C CYS A 111 8.16 -0.59 20.86
N PHE A 112 7.57 0.10 21.84
CA PHE A 112 6.43 -0.42 22.58
C PHE A 112 5.31 -0.93 21.68
N TYR A 113 4.93 -0.15 20.67
CA TYR A 113 3.85 -0.52 19.74
C TYR A 113 4.18 -1.77 18.92
N CYS A 114 5.42 -1.92 18.45
CA CYS A 114 5.83 -3.09 17.69
C CYS A 114 5.84 -4.37 18.52
N THR A 115 6.21 -4.27 19.82
CA THR A 115 6.47 -5.44 20.66
C THR A 115 5.31 -5.84 21.55
N HIS A 116 4.38 -4.92 21.90
CA HIS A 116 3.31 -5.17 22.85
C HIS A 116 1.91 -5.09 22.25
N ILE A 117 1.69 -4.24 21.25
CA ILE A 117 0.36 -3.97 20.71
C ILE A 117 0.14 -4.62 19.33
N GLN A 118 1.21 -5.14 18.71
CA GLN A 118 1.23 -5.63 17.32
C GLN A 118 0.68 -4.61 16.31
N GLY A 119 0.75 -3.33 16.71
CA GLY A 119 0.26 -2.20 15.93
C GLY A 119 1.36 -1.60 15.07
N TYR A 120 1.73 -2.24 13.97
CA TYR A 120 2.77 -1.72 13.07
C TYR A 120 2.47 -0.28 12.62
N SER A 121 1.21 0.07 12.41
CA SER A 121 0.75 1.41 12.02
C SER A 121 1.00 2.50 13.09
N TRP A 122 1.33 2.12 14.32
CA TRP A 122 1.62 3.05 15.42
C TRP A 122 3.10 3.13 15.76
N CYS A 123 3.95 2.48 14.98
CA CYS A 123 5.38 2.59 15.18
C CYS A 123 5.86 4.02 14.92
N SER A 124 6.30 4.72 15.97
CA SER A 124 6.79 6.11 15.89
C SER A 124 8.08 6.28 15.05
N LYS A 125 8.67 5.18 14.61
CA LYS A 125 9.85 5.14 13.73
C LYS A 125 9.55 4.43 12.41
N SER A 126 8.28 4.32 12.06
CA SER A 126 7.87 3.76 10.78
C SER A 126 8.40 4.61 9.62
N GLN A 127 8.83 3.95 8.57
CA GLN A 127 9.20 4.56 7.30
C GLN A 127 8.43 3.87 6.18
N CYS A 128 7.98 4.62 5.19
CA CYS A 128 7.18 4.09 4.11
C CYS A 128 7.91 4.25 2.78
N TYR A 129 8.02 3.17 2.03
CA TYR A 129 8.50 3.21 0.66
C TYR A 129 7.67 4.17 -0.20
N GLY A 130 8.32 4.90 -1.08
CA GLY A 130 7.64 5.88 -1.91
C GLY A 130 7.26 7.19 -1.20
N ASN A 131 7.44 7.27 0.14
CA ASN A 131 7.06 8.43 0.94
C ASN A 131 8.16 8.96 1.87
N SER A 132 8.91 8.08 2.56
CA SER A 132 9.81 8.49 3.65
C SER A 132 11.30 8.43 3.28
N PHE A 133 11.64 8.01 2.07
CA PHE A 133 13.02 7.81 1.66
C PHE A 133 13.41 8.73 0.51
N THR A 134 14.47 9.51 0.70
CA THR A 134 15.02 10.32 -0.40
C THR A 134 15.74 9.45 -1.44
N SER A 135 15.59 9.79 -2.71
CA SER A 135 16.36 9.18 -3.79
C SER A 135 17.78 9.76 -3.93
N ALA A 136 18.15 10.79 -3.15
CA ALA A 136 19.49 11.34 -3.14
C ALA A 136 20.53 10.43 -2.45
N GLN A 137 20.07 9.49 -1.62
CA GLN A 137 20.91 8.60 -0.83
C GLN A 137 20.80 7.15 -1.32
N TRP A 138 21.93 6.44 -1.26
CA TRP A 138 21.95 5.00 -1.52
C TRP A 138 20.92 4.26 -0.63
N PRO A 139 20.21 3.26 -1.14
CA PRO A 139 20.26 2.62 -2.45
C PRO A 139 19.41 3.31 -3.53
N HIS A 140 18.91 4.51 -3.34
CA HIS A 140 18.15 5.39 -4.21
C HIS A 140 16.73 4.87 -4.58
N LEU A 141 16.61 3.59 -4.97
CA LEU A 141 15.43 2.97 -5.58
C LEU A 141 14.40 2.51 -4.53
N LEU A 142 13.94 3.42 -3.69
CA LEU A 142 13.04 3.13 -2.56
C LEU A 142 11.58 3.58 -2.81
N GLY A 143 11.13 3.45 -4.06
CA GLY A 143 9.76 3.69 -4.50
C GLY A 143 9.47 3.01 -5.83
N GLY A 144 8.21 2.70 -6.09
CA GLY A 144 7.79 1.84 -7.19
C GLY A 144 7.74 2.51 -8.56
N TRP A 145 7.87 3.85 -8.65
CA TRP A 145 7.88 4.52 -9.95
C TRP A 145 9.29 4.51 -10.57
N ALA A 146 9.87 3.33 -10.58
CA ALA A 146 11.16 2.99 -11.15
C ALA A 146 11.08 1.64 -11.86
N GLU A 147 12.05 1.36 -12.74
CA GLU A 147 12.13 0.04 -13.40
C GLU A 147 12.43 -1.09 -12.40
N TYR A 148 13.15 -0.74 -11.32
CA TYR A 148 13.49 -1.65 -10.22
C TYR A 148 13.33 -0.95 -8.88
N MET A 149 12.97 -1.72 -7.87
CA MET A 149 12.81 -1.27 -6.50
C MET A 149 13.67 -2.11 -5.57
N TYR A 150 14.41 -1.44 -4.69
CA TYR A 150 15.26 -2.08 -3.69
C TYR A 150 14.49 -2.28 -2.39
N PHE A 151 14.43 -3.51 -1.91
CA PHE A 151 13.86 -3.83 -0.60
C PHE A 151 14.99 -3.93 0.42
N LYS A 152 14.95 -3.06 1.40
CA LYS A 152 15.90 -3.05 2.52
C LYS A 152 15.71 -4.28 3.40
N PRO A 153 16.74 -4.72 4.14
CA PRO A 153 16.59 -5.76 5.14
C PRO A 153 15.43 -5.46 6.11
N GLY A 154 14.60 -6.47 6.38
CA GLY A 154 13.43 -6.33 7.24
C GLY A 154 12.16 -5.83 6.54
N THR A 155 12.16 -5.65 5.23
CA THR A 155 10.94 -5.38 4.46
C THR A 155 10.05 -6.62 4.43
N PHE A 156 8.78 -6.46 4.79
CA PHE A 156 7.79 -7.52 4.64
C PHE A 156 7.32 -7.60 3.18
N PHE A 157 7.41 -8.77 2.59
CA PHE A 157 6.90 -9.05 1.26
C PHE A 157 6.22 -10.42 1.21
N TYR A 158 5.44 -10.65 0.17
CA TYR A 158 4.56 -11.82 0.06
C TYR A 158 4.64 -12.36 -1.35
N LYS A 159 4.82 -13.66 -1.47
CA LYS A 159 4.75 -14.35 -2.76
C LYS A 159 3.33 -14.32 -3.30
N VAL A 160 3.17 -13.91 -4.55
CA VAL A 160 1.88 -13.88 -5.23
C VAL A 160 1.60 -15.28 -5.82
N PRO A 161 0.42 -15.87 -5.55
CA PRO A 161 0.01 -17.11 -6.19
C PRO A 161 0.03 -17.01 -7.71
N GLU A 162 0.45 -18.06 -8.40
CA GLU A 162 0.66 -18.07 -9.86
C GLU A 162 -0.62 -17.71 -10.67
N ASN A 163 -1.78 -18.07 -10.14
CA ASN A 163 -3.08 -17.79 -10.77
C ASN A 163 -3.55 -16.33 -10.63
N ILE A 164 -2.84 -15.49 -9.88
CA ILE A 164 -3.19 -14.06 -9.70
C ILE A 164 -2.38 -13.21 -10.67
N PRO A 165 -3.03 -12.54 -11.64
CA PRO A 165 -2.33 -11.67 -12.59
C PRO A 165 -1.83 -10.37 -11.92
N PRO A 166 -0.76 -9.73 -12.46
CA PRO A 166 -0.16 -8.53 -11.87
C PRO A 166 -1.16 -7.39 -11.62
N LYS A 167 -2.10 -7.17 -12.54
CA LYS A 167 -3.15 -6.14 -12.43
C LYS A 167 -4.13 -6.35 -11.27
N VAL A 168 -4.20 -7.56 -10.73
CA VAL A 168 -4.96 -7.87 -9.52
C VAL A 168 -4.03 -7.80 -8.31
N ALA A 169 -2.84 -8.37 -8.41
CA ALA A 169 -1.85 -8.38 -7.33
C ALA A 169 -1.42 -6.97 -6.89
N VAL A 170 -1.37 -5.99 -7.80
CA VAL A 170 -1.03 -4.59 -7.46
C VAL A 170 -2.03 -3.95 -6.49
N LEU A 171 -3.25 -4.49 -6.38
CA LEU A 171 -4.26 -4.02 -5.42
C LEU A 171 -4.02 -4.55 -3.99
N ALA A 172 -3.01 -5.37 -3.75
CA ALA A 172 -2.78 -6.01 -2.44
C ALA A 172 -2.61 -5.00 -1.31
N GLU A 173 -1.87 -3.91 -1.54
CA GLU A 173 -1.69 -2.84 -0.55
C GLU A 173 -3.04 -2.18 -0.24
N LEU A 174 -3.77 -1.76 -1.24
CA LEU A 174 -5.07 -1.12 -1.08
C LEU A 174 -6.12 -2.08 -0.46
N MET A 175 -6.05 -3.38 -0.76
CA MET A 175 -6.86 -4.41 -0.10
C MET A 175 -6.52 -4.57 1.38
N ALA A 176 -5.25 -4.42 1.76
CA ALA A 176 -4.84 -4.43 3.17
C ALA A 176 -5.46 -3.24 3.93
N CYS A 177 -5.55 -2.06 3.29
CA CYS A 177 -6.29 -0.92 3.84
C CYS A 177 -7.78 -1.25 4.02
N ALA A 178 -8.41 -1.90 3.03
CA ALA A 178 -9.82 -2.31 3.13
C ALA A 178 -10.04 -3.40 4.19
N ALA A 179 -9.05 -4.26 4.45
CA ALA A 179 -9.12 -5.28 5.49
C ALA A 179 -9.23 -4.68 6.90
N SER A 180 -8.88 -3.40 7.10
CA SER A 180 -9.07 -2.69 8.37
C SER A 180 -10.54 -2.66 8.84
N LEU A 181 -11.50 -2.89 7.94
CA LEU A 181 -12.91 -3.02 8.30
C LEU A 181 -13.19 -4.20 9.25
N ASP A 182 -12.30 -5.18 9.34
CA ASP A 182 -12.44 -6.26 10.35
C ASP A 182 -12.46 -5.71 11.78
N LYS A 183 -11.80 -4.57 12.03
CA LYS A 183 -11.81 -3.89 13.32
C LYS A 183 -13.21 -3.41 13.74
N LEU A 184 -14.15 -3.27 12.82
CA LEU A 184 -15.53 -2.91 13.13
C LEU A 184 -16.24 -4.00 13.96
N LYS A 185 -15.75 -5.26 13.89
CA LYS A 185 -16.27 -6.38 14.68
C LYS A 185 -15.70 -6.41 16.09
N ASP A 186 -14.54 -5.80 16.30
CA ASP A 186 -13.81 -5.87 17.58
C ASP A 186 -14.28 -4.80 18.59
N PHE A 187 -15.22 -3.93 18.20
CA PHE A 187 -15.57 -2.74 18.98
C PHE A 187 -16.41 -3.03 20.23
N SER A 188 -16.84 -4.26 20.51
CA SER A 188 -17.65 -4.44 21.71
C SER A 188 -17.50 -5.75 22.45
N SER A 189 -17.38 -5.60 23.77
CA SER A 189 -17.71 -6.63 24.75
C SER A 189 -19.22 -6.89 24.85
N TYR A 190 -20.05 -6.09 24.17
CA TYR A 190 -21.50 -6.20 24.13
C TYR A 190 -21.96 -6.45 22.70
N SER A 191 -22.76 -7.48 22.52
CA SER A 191 -23.20 -8.04 21.24
C SER A 191 -24.05 -7.11 20.34
N ILE A 192 -24.27 -5.85 20.72
CA ILE A 192 -25.09 -4.88 20.00
C ILE A 192 -24.30 -3.65 19.52
N GLU A 193 -23.02 -3.56 19.84
CA GLU A 193 -22.16 -2.46 19.42
C GLU A 193 -21.14 -2.99 18.40
N GLY A 194 -20.98 -2.33 17.28
CA GLY A 194 -20.12 -2.76 16.20
C GLY A 194 -20.89 -3.45 15.06
N PHE A 195 -20.18 -3.79 14.00
CA PHE A 195 -20.77 -4.37 12.80
C PHE A 195 -21.23 -5.82 13.05
N THR A 196 -22.48 -6.11 12.68
CA THR A 196 -23.04 -7.46 12.65
C THR A 196 -23.53 -7.83 11.25
N THR A 197 -23.59 -9.14 10.97
CA THR A 197 -24.14 -9.65 9.71
C THR A 197 -25.59 -9.20 9.56
N GLY A 198 -25.93 -8.65 8.40
CA GLY A 198 -27.26 -8.11 8.09
C GLY A 198 -27.39 -6.60 8.30
N ASP A 199 -26.39 -5.93 8.87
CA ASP A 199 -26.42 -4.48 9.06
C ASP A 199 -26.48 -3.71 7.75
N THR A 200 -27.09 -2.53 7.80
CA THR A 200 -27.03 -1.54 6.72
C THR A 200 -25.78 -0.69 6.87
N VAL A 201 -24.98 -0.63 5.82
CA VAL A 201 -23.73 0.14 5.78
C VAL A 201 -23.82 1.25 4.76
N VAL A 202 -23.29 2.42 5.10
CA VAL A 202 -23.18 3.57 4.22
C VAL A 202 -21.73 3.84 3.87
N VAL A 203 -21.42 4.00 2.58
CA VAL A 203 -20.09 4.31 2.07
C VAL A 203 -20.08 5.65 1.36
N PHE A 204 -19.34 6.60 1.90
CA PHE A 204 -19.13 7.91 1.28
C PHE A 204 -17.84 7.91 0.46
N GLY A 205 -17.99 8.07 -0.87
CA GLY A 205 -16.89 7.98 -1.82
C GLY A 205 -16.61 6.54 -2.27
N VAL A 206 -16.92 6.26 -3.54
CA VAL A 206 -16.67 4.95 -4.16
C VAL A 206 -15.57 5.03 -5.22
N GLY A 207 -14.47 5.69 -4.86
CA GLY A 207 -13.19 5.58 -5.54
C GLY A 207 -12.58 4.17 -5.37
N PRO A 208 -11.31 3.96 -5.76
CA PRO A 208 -10.67 2.63 -5.69
C PRO A 208 -10.78 1.98 -4.30
N LEU A 209 -10.44 2.69 -3.22
CA LEU A 209 -10.58 2.16 -1.86
C LEU A 209 -12.04 1.90 -1.48
N GLY A 210 -12.96 2.82 -1.80
CA GLY A 210 -14.39 2.63 -1.53
C GLY A 210 -14.96 1.40 -2.21
N LEU A 211 -14.58 1.11 -3.46
CA LEU A 211 -14.98 -0.11 -4.18
C LEU A 211 -14.43 -1.38 -3.49
N LEU A 212 -13.20 -1.35 -2.99
CA LEU A 212 -12.67 -2.48 -2.23
C LEU A 212 -13.35 -2.64 -0.87
N HIS A 213 -13.75 -1.53 -0.22
CA HIS A 213 -14.61 -1.60 0.97
C HIS A 213 -15.93 -2.29 0.66
N LEU A 214 -16.59 -2.02 -0.49
CA LEU A 214 -17.82 -2.71 -0.87
C LEU A 214 -17.60 -4.21 -0.97
N ALA A 215 -16.53 -4.64 -1.68
CA ALA A 215 -16.20 -6.04 -1.79
C ALA A 215 -15.97 -6.69 -0.42
N LYS A 216 -15.24 -6.01 0.47
CA LYS A 216 -14.99 -6.48 1.85
C LYS A 216 -16.27 -6.53 2.67
N LEU A 217 -17.14 -5.52 2.61
CA LEU A 217 -18.43 -5.49 3.31
C LEU A 217 -19.36 -6.63 2.88
N GLY A 218 -19.37 -6.96 1.59
CA GLY A 218 -20.07 -8.15 1.09
C GLY A 218 -19.58 -9.45 1.73
N ILE A 219 -18.24 -9.62 1.83
CA ILE A 219 -17.62 -10.77 2.51
C ILE A 219 -17.96 -10.78 4.01
N MET A 220 -18.04 -9.62 4.65
CA MET A 220 -18.40 -9.49 6.06
C MET A 220 -19.88 -9.75 6.34
N GLY A 221 -20.72 -9.82 5.31
CA GLY A 221 -22.14 -10.11 5.42
C GLY A 221 -23.04 -8.89 5.65
N ALA A 222 -22.66 -7.72 5.11
CA ALA A 222 -23.53 -6.55 5.12
C ALA A 222 -24.88 -6.89 4.47
N GLY A 223 -25.99 -6.54 5.12
CA GLY A 223 -27.35 -6.79 4.62
C GLY A 223 -27.81 -5.77 3.59
N LYS A 224 -27.31 -4.54 3.67
CA LYS A 224 -27.55 -3.48 2.70
C LYS A 224 -26.37 -2.53 2.63
N ILE A 225 -25.95 -2.19 1.40
CA ILE A 225 -24.85 -1.25 1.17
C ILE A 225 -25.37 -0.06 0.36
N ILE A 226 -25.28 1.15 0.94
CA ILE A 226 -25.71 2.41 0.33
C ILE A 226 -24.47 3.24 0.03
N CYS A 227 -24.32 3.69 -1.23
CA CYS A 227 -23.12 4.38 -1.69
C CYS A 227 -23.43 5.81 -2.16
N PHE A 228 -22.55 6.73 -1.77
CA PHE A 228 -22.58 8.13 -2.18
C PHE A 228 -21.29 8.48 -2.94
N ASP A 229 -21.41 9.13 -4.10
CA ASP A 229 -20.29 9.72 -4.85
C ASP A 229 -20.83 10.84 -5.76
N LYS A 230 -19.94 11.65 -6.30
CA LYS A 230 -20.25 12.68 -7.32
C LYS A 230 -20.21 12.12 -8.73
N SER A 231 -19.49 11.04 -8.95
CA SER A 231 -19.25 10.44 -10.25
C SER A 231 -20.24 9.33 -10.56
N ASP A 232 -21.09 9.51 -11.55
CA ASP A 232 -21.99 8.46 -12.03
C ASP A 232 -21.24 7.20 -12.46
N TYR A 233 -20.08 7.37 -13.11
CA TYR A 233 -19.23 6.25 -13.51
C TYR A 233 -18.81 5.38 -12.31
N ARG A 234 -18.40 5.99 -11.21
CA ARG A 234 -18.03 5.26 -9.98
C ARG A 234 -19.24 4.61 -9.33
N LEU A 235 -20.37 5.28 -9.32
CA LEU A 235 -21.64 4.73 -8.81
C LEU A 235 -22.10 3.51 -9.61
N GLU A 236 -21.95 3.51 -10.93
CA GLU A 236 -22.25 2.33 -11.76
C GLU A 236 -21.26 1.18 -11.49
N LEU A 237 -19.98 1.48 -11.22
CA LEU A 237 -19.05 0.45 -10.75
C LEU A 237 -19.46 -0.09 -9.38
N ALA A 238 -19.86 0.79 -8.44
CA ALA A 238 -20.29 0.38 -7.11
C ALA A 238 -21.43 -0.64 -7.14
N LYS A 239 -22.39 -0.49 -8.05
CA LYS A 239 -23.44 -1.51 -8.26
C LYS A 239 -22.88 -2.88 -8.63
N LYS A 240 -21.84 -2.91 -9.49
CA LYS A 240 -21.15 -4.17 -9.86
C LYS A 240 -20.37 -4.77 -8.70
N PHE A 241 -19.98 -3.97 -7.72
CA PHE A 241 -19.29 -4.38 -6.50
C PHE A 241 -20.24 -4.70 -5.33
N GLY A 242 -21.55 -4.68 -5.57
CA GLY A 242 -22.56 -5.10 -4.60
C GLY A 242 -23.26 -3.98 -3.84
N ALA A 243 -23.22 -2.73 -4.32
CA ALA A 243 -24.04 -1.65 -3.76
C ALA A 243 -25.53 -1.87 -4.10
N ASP A 244 -26.38 -1.86 -3.07
CA ASP A 244 -27.84 -1.96 -3.23
C ASP A 244 -28.47 -0.64 -3.66
N LEU A 245 -27.92 0.48 -3.21
CA LEU A 245 -28.39 1.83 -3.55
C LEU A 245 -27.19 2.74 -3.81
N THR A 246 -27.27 3.50 -4.89
CA THR A 246 -26.24 4.50 -5.24
C THR A 246 -26.89 5.87 -5.38
N ILE A 247 -26.28 6.90 -4.79
CA ILE A 247 -26.79 8.26 -4.75
C ILE A 247 -25.70 9.22 -5.23
N ASN A 248 -26.00 9.98 -6.28
CA ASN A 248 -25.14 11.05 -6.74
C ASN A 248 -25.45 12.33 -5.95
N VAL A 249 -24.50 12.77 -5.11
CA VAL A 249 -24.70 13.91 -4.21
C VAL A 249 -24.79 15.27 -4.91
N ASP A 250 -24.36 15.36 -6.16
CA ASP A 250 -24.48 16.60 -6.95
C ASP A 250 -25.83 16.69 -7.70
N LYS A 251 -26.67 15.65 -7.63
CA LYS A 251 -27.95 15.54 -8.35
C LYS A 251 -29.18 15.39 -7.45
N THR A 252 -28.98 15.41 -6.15
CA THR A 252 -30.03 15.30 -5.13
C THR A 252 -30.34 16.64 -4.49
#